data_9029472055838a8f79031cc8e884495f
#
_entry.id   9029472055838a8f79031cc8e884495f
#
_cell.length_a   1.000
_cell.length_b   1.000
_cell.length_c   1.000
_cell.angle_alpha   90.00
_cell.angle_beta   90.00
_cell.angle_gamma   90.00
#
_symmetry.space_group_name_H-M   'P 1'
#
loop_
_entity.id
_entity.type
_entity.pdbx_description
1 polymer ?
#
loop_
_entity_poly.entity_id
_entity_poly.type
_entity_poly.pdbx_seq_one_letter_code
_entity_poly.pdbx_strand_id
1 'polypeptide(L)'
;RYGDCKAMSLLLKTLLKAQGFDARQTDIGTDDIPYTSHEVPTISSVNHAICTVFYQGKPYYLDATNSYIPLGYIPANIQGRQALVEEGEGCRVYTLPTLPQEACSSSVEYDCALSVEGDGNYAMKGTLNSSWKGDMKAMVLSAYDAAAQDDRQQFLSRLLGMDGNKDEMRDVVLK
;
A
#
# COMPACT_ATOMS: atom_id res chain seq x y z
N ARG A 1 -14.37 -1.60 -12.01
CA ARG A 1 -14.30 -0.98 -10.69
C ARG A 1 -14.59 0.50 -10.85
N TYR A 2 -15.69 0.97 -10.30
CA TYR A 2 -16.12 2.36 -10.45
C TYR A 2 -16.18 2.99 -9.06
N GLY A 3 -15.56 4.16 -8.90
CA GLY A 3 -15.57 4.95 -7.69
C GLY A 3 -14.17 5.45 -7.32
N ASP A 4 -14.11 6.71 -6.89
CA ASP A 4 -12.91 7.33 -6.32
C ASP A 4 -12.80 7.05 -4.80
N CYS A 5 -11.85 7.68 -4.13
CA CYS A 5 -11.67 7.52 -2.69
C CYS A 5 -12.93 7.85 -1.89
N LYS A 6 -13.71 8.86 -2.29
CA LYS A 6 -14.96 9.25 -1.61
C LYS A 6 -16.03 8.18 -1.74
N ALA A 7 -16.21 7.62 -2.94
CA ALA A 7 -17.18 6.56 -3.17
C ALA A 7 -16.79 5.27 -2.42
N MET A 8 -15.51 4.91 -2.42
CA MET A 8 -15.02 3.71 -1.74
C MET A 8 -15.11 3.83 -0.21
N SER A 9 -14.75 4.97 0.35
CA SER A 9 -14.84 5.22 1.80
C SER A 9 -16.30 5.24 2.27
N LEU A 10 -17.19 5.87 1.49
CA LEU A 10 -18.63 5.90 1.79
C LEU A 10 -19.26 4.51 1.72
N LEU A 11 -18.91 3.70 0.72
CA LEU A 11 -19.37 2.31 0.61
C LEU A 11 -18.91 1.50 1.83
N LEU A 12 -17.62 1.58 2.18
CA LEU A 12 -17.08 0.88 3.35
C LEU A 12 -17.77 1.31 4.64
N LYS A 13 -17.93 2.63 4.88
CA LYS A 13 -18.69 3.18 6.00
C LYS A 13 -20.11 2.58 6.06
N THR A 14 -20.81 2.55 4.94
CA THR A 14 -22.19 2.05 4.87
C THR A 14 -22.28 0.58 5.22
N LEU A 15 -21.39 -0.25 4.67
CA LEU A 15 -21.32 -1.68 4.95
C LEU A 15 -21.00 -1.97 6.42
N LEU A 16 -20.03 -1.26 6.99
CA LEU A 16 -19.65 -1.42 8.39
C LEU A 16 -20.75 -0.96 9.34
N LYS A 17 -21.43 0.16 9.05
CA LYS A 17 -22.61 0.59 9.84
C LYS A 17 -23.73 -0.44 9.80
N ALA A 18 -23.97 -1.06 8.67
CA ALA A 18 -24.99 -2.13 8.55
C ALA A 18 -24.64 -3.37 9.42
N GLN A 19 -23.38 -3.55 9.76
CA GLN A 19 -22.90 -4.59 10.69
C GLN A 19 -22.79 -4.12 12.15
N GLY A 20 -23.25 -2.90 12.46
CA GLY A 20 -23.29 -2.36 13.82
C GLY A 20 -21.98 -1.68 14.29
N PHE A 21 -21.01 -1.45 13.41
CA PHE A 21 -19.79 -0.71 13.76
C PHE A 21 -20.02 0.81 13.76
N ASP A 22 -19.33 1.54 14.64
CA ASP A 22 -19.23 3.00 14.59
C ASP A 22 -18.22 3.39 13.49
N ALA A 23 -18.70 3.40 12.24
CA ALA A 23 -17.93 3.75 11.07
C ALA A 23 -18.27 5.16 10.60
N ARG A 24 -17.25 5.96 10.29
CA ARG A 24 -17.37 7.40 10.01
C ARG A 24 -16.59 7.75 8.75
N GLN A 25 -17.13 8.69 7.96
CA GLN A 25 -16.40 9.30 6.85
C GLN A 25 -15.22 10.09 7.40
N THR A 26 -14.10 10.05 6.69
CA THR A 26 -12.87 10.73 7.13
C THR A 26 -12.17 11.32 5.92
N ASP A 27 -12.00 12.64 5.95
CA ASP A 27 -11.25 13.37 4.93
C ASP A 27 -9.84 13.67 5.46
N ILE A 28 -8.83 13.52 4.62
CA ILE A 28 -7.43 13.66 4.99
C ILE A 28 -6.60 14.28 3.87
N GLY A 29 -5.60 15.09 4.23
CA GLY A 29 -4.59 15.56 3.30
C GLY A 29 -3.44 14.57 3.23
N THR A 30 -3.10 14.09 2.03
CA THR A 30 -1.90 13.28 1.81
C THR A 30 -0.64 14.13 1.95
N ASP A 31 0.54 13.50 1.91
CA ASP A 31 1.84 14.18 1.95
C ASP A 31 2.09 15.14 0.76
N ASP A 32 1.33 15.03 -0.33
CA ASP A 32 1.31 16.02 -1.42
C ASP A 32 0.78 17.39 -0.97
N ILE A 33 0.01 17.47 0.12
CA ILE A 33 -0.47 18.74 0.70
C ILE A 33 0.55 19.25 1.71
N PRO A 34 1.20 20.41 1.47
CA PRO A 34 2.33 20.87 2.30
C PRO A 34 1.92 21.46 3.66
N TYR A 35 0.63 21.57 3.94
CA TYR A 35 0.08 22.12 5.16
C TYR A 35 -0.98 21.20 5.77
N THR A 36 -1.32 21.46 7.02
CA THR A 36 -2.34 20.72 7.77
C THR A 36 -3.69 21.44 7.75
N SER A 37 -4.78 20.75 8.08
CA SER A 37 -6.10 21.37 8.23
C SER A 37 -6.17 22.38 9.38
N HIS A 38 -5.25 22.29 10.35
CA HIS A 38 -5.15 23.26 11.43
C HIS A 38 -4.49 24.56 10.97
N GLU A 39 -3.46 24.49 10.11
CA GLU A 39 -2.76 25.65 9.55
C GLU A 39 -3.60 26.37 8.50
N VAL A 40 -4.30 25.60 7.66
CA VAL A 40 -5.16 26.11 6.58
C VAL A 40 -6.52 25.40 6.65
N PRO A 41 -7.46 25.91 7.44
CA PRO A 41 -8.76 25.28 7.67
C PRO A 41 -9.71 25.46 6.47
N THR A 42 -9.37 24.86 5.35
CA THR A 42 -10.17 24.90 4.12
C THR A 42 -10.32 23.49 3.53
N ILE A 43 -11.28 23.33 2.62
CA ILE A 43 -11.47 22.07 1.88
C ILE A 43 -10.23 21.71 1.03
N SER A 44 -9.37 22.68 0.70
CA SER A 44 -8.13 22.44 -0.06
C SER A 44 -7.04 21.77 0.77
N SER A 45 -7.22 21.65 2.09
CA SER A 45 -6.28 20.93 2.97
C SER A 45 -6.51 19.42 2.99
N VAL A 46 -7.50 18.92 2.25
CA VAL A 46 -7.82 17.49 2.12
C VAL A 46 -7.97 17.13 0.64
N ASN A 47 -7.37 16.03 0.24
CA ASN A 47 -7.40 15.51 -1.13
C ASN A 47 -7.71 14.01 -1.19
N HIS A 48 -7.89 13.36 -0.03
CA HIS A 48 -8.18 11.94 0.07
C HIS A 48 -9.30 11.66 1.08
N ALA A 49 -10.00 10.53 0.90
CA ALA A 49 -11.08 10.10 1.78
C ALA A 49 -10.90 8.62 2.15
N ILE A 50 -11.02 8.35 3.46
CA ILE A 50 -10.92 7.04 4.06
C ILE A 50 -12.10 6.78 5.01
N CYS A 51 -12.19 5.62 5.63
CA CYS A 51 -13.18 5.29 6.65
C CYS A 51 -12.48 5.10 8.00
N THR A 52 -12.95 5.78 9.04
CA THR A 52 -12.52 5.53 10.42
C THR A 52 -13.57 4.69 11.15
N VAL A 53 -13.14 3.61 11.80
CA VAL A 53 -14.00 2.77 12.64
C VAL A 53 -13.56 2.88 14.08
N PHE A 54 -14.50 3.18 14.98
CA PHE A 54 -14.24 3.13 16.41
C PHE A 54 -14.65 1.76 16.95
N TYR A 55 -13.66 1.03 17.48
CA TYR A 55 -13.88 -0.26 18.09
C TYR A 55 -13.17 -0.34 19.44
N GLN A 56 -13.91 -0.67 20.50
CA GLN A 56 -13.42 -0.67 21.88
C GLN A 56 -12.70 0.63 22.30
N GLY A 57 -13.26 1.78 21.87
CA GLY A 57 -12.74 3.11 22.17
C GLY A 57 -11.48 3.54 21.38
N LYS A 58 -11.03 2.71 20.44
CA LYS A 58 -9.87 2.99 19.59
C LYS A 58 -10.28 3.25 18.14
N PRO A 59 -9.69 4.24 17.44
CA PRO A 59 -9.88 4.44 16.02
C PRO A 59 -9.04 3.47 15.20
N TYR A 60 -9.64 2.92 14.15
CA TYR A 60 -8.98 2.16 13.08
C TYR A 60 -9.22 2.89 11.77
N TYR A 61 -8.15 3.20 11.07
CA TYR A 61 -8.18 3.95 9.82
C TYR A 61 -8.09 2.97 8.65
N LEU A 62 -9.11 2.97 7.79
CA LEU A 62 -9.31 1.98 6.74
C LEU A 62 -9.33 2.67 5.37
N ASP A 63 -8.33 2.41 4.56
CA ASP A 63 -8.29 2.89 3.18
C ASP A 63 -8.78 1.79 2.22
N ALA A 64 -9.93 2.01 1.61
CA ALA A 64 -10.56 1.07 0.69
C ALA A 64 -10.16 1.28 -0.77
N THR A 65 -9.25 2.20 -1.06
CA THR A 65 -8.82 2.50 -2.44
C THR A 65 -7.85 1.47 -3.00
N ASN A 66 -7.11 0.76 -2.13
CA ASN A 66 -6.20 -0.31 -2.51
C ASN A 66 -6.60 -1.63 -1.84
N SER A 67 -6.90 -2.64 -2.66
CA SER A 67 -7.35 -3.98 -2.20
C SER A 67 -6.26 -4.78 -1.47
N TYR A 68 -5.01 -4.36 -1.56
CA TYR A 68 -3.85 -5.06 -0.98
C TYR A 68 -3.35 -4.43 0.32
N ILE A 69 -3.98 -3.35 0.77
CA ILE A 69 -3.71 -2.75 2.08
C ILE A 69 -4.32 -3.65 3.17
N PRO A 70 -3.51 -4.23 4.06
CA PRO A 70 -4.03 -5.07 5.13
C PRO A 70 -4.71 -4.23 6.22
N LEU A 71 -5.65 -4.87 6.94
CA LEU A 71 -6.29 -4.25 8.10
C LEU A 71 -5.24 -3.80 9.14
N GLY A 72 -5.34 -2.56 9.60
CA GLY A 72 -4.42 -1.97 10.58
C GLY A 72 -3.16 -1.36 10.00
N TYR A 73 -2.91 -1.51 8.70
CA TYR A 73 -1.85 -0.78 8.02
C TYR A 73 -2.37 0.58 7.55
N ILE A 74 -1.57 1.61 7.76
CA ILE A 74 -1.85 2.98 7.32
C ILE A 74 -0.88 3.30 6.18
N PRO A 75 -1.36 3.63 4.96
CA PRO A 75 -0.51 4.01 3.84
C PRO A 75 0.46 5.14 4.20
N ALA A 76 1.69 5.08 3.71
CA ALA A 76 2.76 6.01 4.08
C ALA A 76 2.40 7.47 3.80
N ASN A 77 1.69 7.73 2.72
CA ASN A 77 1.28 9.08 2.29
C ASN A 77 0.26 9.76 3.22
N ILE A 78 -0.32 9.03 4.18
CA ILE A 78 -1.26 9.59 5.17
C ILE A 78 -0.82 9.39 6.63
N GLN A 79 0.31 8.73 6.87
CA GLN A 79 0.86 8.55 8.23
C GLN A 79 1.23 9.90 8.85
N GLY A 80 0.92 10.07 10.13
CA GLY A 80 1.20 11.31 10.87
C GLY A 80 0.36 12.53 10.43
N ARG A 81 -0.50 12.38 9.43
CA ARG A 81 -1.34 13.45 8.90
C ARG A 81 -2.57 13.69 9.76
N GLN A 82 -3.11 14.90 9.69
CA GLN A 82 -4.38 15.26 10.33
C GLN A 82 -5.55 14.81 9.47
N ALA A 83 -6.52 14.14 10.09
CA ALA A 83 -7.74 13.66 9.48
C ALA A 83 -8.96 14.34 10.12
N LEU A 84 -9.91 14.74 9.29
CA LEU A 84 -11.20 15.28 9.68
C LEU A 84 -12.21 14.11 9.73
N VAL A 85 -12.44 13.58 10.92
CA VAL A 85 -13.37 12.45 11.15
C VAL A 85 -14.75 12.99 11.43
N GLU A 86 -15.75 12.50 10.70
CA GLU A 86 -17.16 12.86 10.87
C GLU A 86 -17.62 12.68 12.33
N GLU A 87 -18.24 13.72 12.92
CA GLU A 87 -18.80 13.70 14.27
C GLU A 87 -20.07 14.55 14.31
N GLY A 88 -21.24 13.92 14.36
CA GLY A 88 -22.52 14.62 14.29
C GLY A 88 -22.69 15.37 12.95
N GLU A 89 -22.98 16.68 13.03
CA GLU A 89 -23.09 17.57 11.87
C GLU A 89 -21.76 18.21 11.45
N GLY A 90 -20.66 17.86 12.14
CA GLY A 90 -19.33 18.40 11.91
C GLY A 90 -18.26 17.32 11.79
N CYS A 91 -17.04 17.71 12.13
CA CYS A 91 -15.93 16.79 12.18
C CYS A 91 -15.03 17.07 13.39
N ARG A 92 -14.27 16.05 13.78
CA ARG A 92 -13.22 16.15 14.78
C ARG A 92 -11.88 15.81 14.16
N VAL A 93 -10.85 16.57 14.54
CA VAL A 93 -9.49 16.36 14.05
C VAL A 93 -8.81 15.25 14.84
N TYR A 94 -8.26 14.28 14.12
CA TYR A 94 -7.38 13.24 14.66
C TYR A 94 -6.06 13.27 13.91
N THR A 95 -4.96 12.96 14.61
CA THR A 95 -3.67 12.72 13.94
C THR A 95 -3.49 11.22 13.78
N LEU A 96 -3.27 10.76 12.55
CA LEU A 96 -3.01 9.36 12.28
C LEU A 96 -1.65 8.94 12.87
N PRO A 97 -1.54 7.74 13.42
CA PRO A 97 -0.26 7.25 13.90
C PRO A 97 0.73 7.03 12.77
N THR A 98 2.00 7.13 13.08
CA THR A 98 3.11 6.70 12.22
C THR A 98 3.43 5.25 12.56
N LEU A 99 3.55 4.41 11.55
CA LEU A 99 3.94 3.01 11.73
C LEU A 99 5.48 2.88 11.83
N PRO A 100 5.99 1.83 12.49
CA PRO A 100 7.42 1.57 12.50
C PRO A 100 7.91 1.24 11.09
N GLN A 101 9.20 1.54 10.82
CA GLN A 101 9.79 1.38 9.48
C GLN A 101 9.66 -0.05 8.93
N GLU A 102 9.69 -1.05 9.79
CA GLU A 102 9.57 -2.47 9.44
C GLU A 102 8.17 -2.84 8.93
N ALA A 103 7.17 -1.99 9.13
CA ALA A 103 5.82 -2.18 8.60
C ALA A 103 5.75 -2.00 7.06
N CYS A 104 6.70 -1.21 6.50
CA CYS A 104 6.87 -1.05 5.06
C CYS A 104 8.33 -1.36 4.70
N SER A 105 8.59 -2.52 4.14
CA SER A 105 9.94 -2.97 3.82
C SER A 105 9.98 -3.89 2.61
N SER A 106 11.12 -3.92 1.95
CA SER A 106 11.48 -4.93 0.95
C SER A 106 12.80 -5.57 1.33
N SER A 107 12.92 -6.87 1.09
CA SER A 107 14.19 -7.59 1.20
C SER A 107 14.35 -8.54 0.04
N VAL A 108 15.59 -8.69 -0.40
CA VAL A 108 15.98 -9.66 -1.42
C VAL A 108 17.18 -10.41 -0.89
N GLU A 109 17.11 -11.73 -0.92
CA GLU A 109 18.15 -12.64 -0.50
C GLU A 109 18.54 -13.54 -1.67
N TYR A 110 19.83 -13.61 -1.95
CA TYR A 110 20.41 -14.45 -2.98
C TYR A 110 21.26 -15.54 -2.35
N ASP A 111 20.99 -16.79 -2.72
CA ASP A 111 21.87 -17.93 -2.44
C ASP A 111 22.40 -18.47 -3.78
N CYS A 112 23.60 -18.03 -4.16
CA CYS A 112 24.11 -18.18 -5.50
C CYS A 112 25.55 -18.70 -5.53
N ALA A 113 25.84 -19.53 -6.53
CA ALA A 113 27.19 -19.93 -6.91
C ALA A 113 27.64 -19.14 -8.15
N LEU A 114 28.86 -18.59 -8.08
CA LEU A 114 29.54 -17.96 -9.21
C LEU A 114 30.42 -18.99 -9.95
N SER A 115 30.30 -19.02 -11.26
CA SER A 115 31.16 -19.85 -12.14
C SER A 115 31.73 -19.03 -13.28
N VAL A 116 32.84 -19.47 -13.84
CA VAL A 116 33.42 -18.92 -15.08
C VAL A 116 33.01 -19.84 -16.23
N GLU A 117 32.41 -19.24 -17.26
CA GLU A 117 32.04 -19.98 -18.48
C GLU A 117 33.22 -20.10 -19.46
N GLY A 118 33.07 -20.98 -20.46
CA GLY A 118 34.15 -21.27 -21.41
C GLY A 118 34.58 -20.09 -22.30
N ASP A 119 33.78 -19.03 -22.36
CA ASP A 119 34.09 -17.77 -23.06
C ASP A 119 34.75 -16.70 -22.16
N GLY A 120 35.03 -17.05 -20.89
CA GLY A 120 35.63 -16.19 -19.91
C GLY A 120 34.62 -15.26 -19.19
N ASN A 121 33.32 -15.34 -19.49
CA ASN A 121 32.28 -14.63 -18.79
C ASN A 121 31.95 -15.31 -17.44
N TYR A 122 31.39 -14.53 -16.53
CA TYR A 122 30.89 -15.04 -15.25
C TYR A 122 29.41 -15.39 -15.36
N ALA A 123 29.02 -16.52 -14.80
CA ALA A 123 27.62 -16.89 -14.62
C ALA A 123 27.32 -17.06 -13.12
N MET A 124 26.17 -16.55 -12.70
CA MET A 124 25.64 -16.72 -11.36
C MET A 124 24.39 -17.59 -11.42
N LYS A 125 24.36 -18.68 -10.65
CA LYS A 125 23.20 -19.59 -10.55
C LYS A 125 22.84 -19.81 -9.10
N GLY A 126 21.54 -19.80 -8.80
CA GLY A 126 21.09 -20.00 -7.42
C GLY A 126 19.60 -19.73 -7.24
N THR A 127 19.23 -19.44 -6.01
CA THR A 127 17.87 -19.09 -5.62
C THR A 127 17.80 -17.63 -5.17
N LEU A 128 16.67 -17.01 -5.44
CA LEU A 128 16.35 -15.67 -5.02
C LEU A 128 15.05 -15.71 -4.20
N ASN A 129 15.10 -15.19 -2.98
CA ASN A 129 13.94 -14.99 -2.14
C ASN A 129 13.71 -13.48 -2.00
N SER A 130 12.51 -13.02 -2.35
CA SER A 130 12.14 -11.62 -2.16
C SER A 130 10.88 -11.52 -1.31
N SER A 131 10.85 -10.56 -0.39
CA SER A 131 9.67 -10.28 0.42
C SER A 131 9.36 -8.78 0.46
N TRP A 132 8.08 -8.46 0.46
CA TRP A 132 7.58 -7.09 0.50
C TRP A 132 6.51 -6.95 1.58
N LYS A 133 6.52 -5.83 2.30
CA LYS A 133 5.53 -5.46 3.32
C LYS A 133 4.99 -4.06 3.08
N GLY A 134 3.80 -3.79 3.62
CA GLY A 134 3.18 -2.47 3.58
C GLY A 134 2.90 -1.98 2.16
N ASP A 135 3.18 -0.70 1.88
CA ASP A 135 2.96 -0.09 0.57
C ASP A 135 3.74 -0.78 -0.55
N MET A 136 4.96 -1.27 -0.26
CA MET A 136 5.75 -2.04 -1.23
C MET A 136 5.00 -3.30 -1.68
N LYS A 137 4.43 -4.06 -0.74
CA LYS A 137 3.60 -5.22 -1.07
C LYS A 137 2.38 -4.82 -1.89
N ALA A 138 1.66 -3.78 -1.47
CA ALA A 138 0.46 -3.31 -2.14
C ALA A 138 0.76 -2.84 -3.58
N MET A 139 1.87 -2.14 -3.79
CA MET A 139 2.33 -1.70 -5.11
C MET A 139 2.65 -2.89 -6.02
N VAL A 140 3.45 -3.85 -5.54
CA VAL A 140 3.86 -5.04 -6.31
C VAL A 140 2.63 -5.86 -6.70
N LEU A 141 1.71 -6.14 -5.78
CA LEU A 141 0.51 -6.93 -6.06
C LEU A 141 -0.44 -6.20 -7.01
N SER A 142 -0.62 -4.88 -6.86
CA SER A 142 -1.45 -4.09 -7.77
C SER A 142 -0.89 -4.11 -9.20
N ALA A 143 0.43 -3.96 -9.36
CA ALA A 143 1.07 -4.00 -10.67
C ALA A 143 1.06 -5.41 -11.28
N TYR A 144 1.29 -6.43 -10.46
CA TYR A 144 1.25 -7.84 -10.91
C TYR A 144 -0.15 -8.25 -11.41
N ASP A 145 -1.21 -7.85 -10.70
CA ASP A 145 -2.58 -8.17 -11.10
C ASP A 145 -3.06 -7.34 -12.30
N ALA A 146 -2.52 -6.12 -12.47
CA ALA A 146 -2.79 -5.31 -13.64
C ALA A 146 -2.08 -5.81 -14.90
N ALA A 147 -0.97 -6.55 -14.76
CA ALA A 147 -0.23 -7.12 -15.88
C ALA A 147 -1.01 -8.27 -16.55
N ALA A 148 -0.98 -8.33 -17.88
CA ALA A 148 -1.48 -9.49 -18.61
C ALA A 148 -0.76 -10.76 -18.17
N GLN A 149 -1.43 -11.90 -18.23
CA GLN A 149 -0.89 -13.16 -17.73
C GLN A 149 0.48 -13.50 -18.32
N ASP A 150 0.65 -13.24 -19.62
CA ASP A 150 1.89 -13.51 -20.35
C ASP A 150 3.02 -12.54 -19.97
N ASP A 151 2.69 -11.35 -19.46
CA ASP A 151 3.66 -10.31 -19.08
C ASP A 151 4.10 -10.41 -17.60
N ARG A 152 3.43 -11.21 -16.79
CA ARG A 152 3.69 -11.31 -15.34
C ARG A 152 5.10 -11.77 -15.01
N GLN A 153 5.61 -12.74 -15.76
CA GLN A 153 6.98 -13.21 -15.56
C GLN A 153 8.00 -12.13 -15.89
N GLN A 154 7.80 -11.39 -16.98
CA GLN A 154 8.66 -10.26 -17.36
C GLN A 154 8.58 -9.12 -16.33
N PHE A 155 7.39 -8.84 -15.79
CA PHE A 155 7.22 -7.88 -14.71
C PHE A 155 8.05 -8.26 -13.47
N LEU A 156 7.99 -9.52 -13.03
CA LEU A 156 8.79 -10.00 -11.90
C LEU A 156 10.28 -9.95 -12.19
N SER A 157 10.72 -10.35 -13.39
CA SER A 157 12.12 -10.25 -13.78
C SER A 157 12.65 -8.83 -13.67
N ARG A 158 11.91 -7.85 -14.18
CA ARG A 158 12.29 -6.42 -14.08
C ARG A 158 12.30 -5.93 -12.64
N LEU A 159 11.29 -6.30 -11.85
CA LEU A 159 11.19 -5.91 -10.44
C LEU A 159 12.38 -6.41 -9.61
N LEU A 160 12.90 -7.57 -9.96
CA LEU A 160 14.03 -8.22 -9.28
C LEU A 160 15.40 -7.89 -9.93
N GLY A 161 15.42 -6.99 -10.93
CA GLY A 161 16.65 -6.61 -11.61
C GLY A 161 17.23 -7.72 -12.50
N MET A 162 16.40 -8.65 -12.95
CA MET A 162 16.75 -9.78 -13.82
C MET A 162 16.17 -9.56 -15.22
N ASP A 163 16.52 -8.44 -15.86
CA ASP A 163 16.03 -8.06 -17.17
C ASP A 163 17.12 -8.01 -18.25
N GLY A 164 18.29 -8.54 -17.92
CA GLY A 164 19.39 -8.71 -18.88
C GLY A 164 19.09 -9.78 -19.94
N ASN A 165 19.64 -9.64 -21.13
CA ASN A 165 19.42 -10.58 -22.26
C ASN A 165 19.80 -12.04 -21.98
N LYS A 166 20.57 -12.29 -20.91
CA LYS A 166 21.03 -13.63 -20.52
C LYS A 166 20.43 -14.10 -19.19
N ASP A 167 19.56 -13.30 -18.57
CA ASP A 167 18.95 -13.63 -17.29
C ASP A 167 17.74 -14.55 -17.54
N GLU A 168 17.70 -15.64 -16.81
CA GLU A 168 16.59 -16.57 -16.81
C GLU A 168 16.05 -16.79 -15.40
N MET A 169 14.76 -16.64 -15.23
CA MET A 169 14.04 -16.95 -14.01
C MET A 169 13.13 -18.16 -14.23
N ARG A 170 13.28 -19.19 -13.40
CA ARG A 170 12.49 -20.43 -13.45
C ARG A 170 11.87 -20.72 -12.09
N ASP A 171 10.83 -21.56 -12.07
CA ASP A 171 10.21 -22.07 -10.83
C ASP A 171 9.75 -20.98 -9.87
N VAL A 172 9.11 -19.92 -10.40
CA VAL A 172 8.61 -18.79 -9.62
C VAL A 172 7.42 -19.21 -8.77
N VAL A 173 7.52 -19.03 -7.46
CA VAL A 173 6.45 -19.31 -6.50
C VAL A 173 6.09 -18.01 -5.76
N LEU A 174 4.83 -17.59 -5.86
CA LEU A 174 4.25 -16.48 -5.08
C LEU A 174 3.49 -17.06 -3.87
N LYS A 175 3.72 -16.49 -2.68
CA LYS A 175 3.09 -16.91 -1.42
C LYS A 175 2.35 -15.76 -0.76
#